data_cb031bb2f28310890c6d24e7821bc8aa
#
_entry.id   cb031bb2f28310890c6d24e7821bc8aa
#
_cell.length_a   1.000
_cell.length_b   1.000
_cell.length_c   1.000
_cell.angle_alpha   90.00
_cell.angle_beta   90.00
_cell.angle_gamma   90.00
#
_symmetry.space_group_name_H-M   'P 1'
#
loop_
_entity.id
_entity.type
_entity.pdbx_description
1 polymer ?
#
loop_
_entity_poly.entity_id
_entity_poly.type
_entity_poly.pdbx_seq_one_letter_code
_entity_poly.pdbx_strand_id
1 'polypeptide(L)'
;TITNYVKYKNFDLTFDVQYSWGNDILNLNLHSSEDRQDLANSYTTVLNAWTPDNQDTMIAQVRNTRAGYVTNVDTHWVQDASFIRGQNFVIGYTFGPEFLERLKLSNMRIYGSAQNFFLITKDELLGDPEVEPLLGGPYVAAQGIKWHEFPKPTTFTIGLQISL
;
A
#
# COMPACT_ATOMS: atom_id res chain seq x y z
N THR A 1 -5.63 -12.35 6.38
CA THR A 1 -6.82 -11.48 6.32
C THR A 1 -7.88 -12.01 7.28
N ILE A 2 -8.55 -11.10 7.96
CA ILE A 2 -9.70 -11.38 8.84
C ILE A 2 -10.91 -10.68 8.23
N THR A 3 -11.94 -11.46 7.87
CA THR A 3 -13.21 -10.97 7.33
C THR A 3 -14.29 -11.05 8.40
N ASN A 4 -15.00 -9.96 8.62
CA ASN A 4 -16.12 -9.90 9.54
C ASN A 4 -17.38 -9.46 8.81
N TYR A 5 -18.48 -10.16 9.10
CA TYR A 5 -19.81 -9.82 8.62
C TYR A 5 -20.78 -9.70 9.80
N VAL A 6 -21.46 -8.57 9.85
CA VAL A 6 -22.47 -8.27 10.88
C VAL A 6 -23.77 -7.86 10.20
N LYS A 7 -24.87 -8.45 10.61
CA LYS A 7 -26.20 -8.05 10.15
C LYS A 7 -27.07 -7.68 11.37
N TYR A 8 -27.67 -6.51 11.32
CA TYR A 8 -28.59 -6.06 12.35
C TYR A 8 -29.81 -5.41 11.68
N LYS A 9 -30.98 -6.07 11.80
CA LYS A 9 -32.22 -5.68 11.11
C LYS A 9 -31.97 -5.52 9.61
N ASN A 10 -32.13 -4.30 9.10
CA ASN A 10 -32.00 -3.94 7.69
C ASN A 10 -30.59 -3.50 7.30
N PHE A 11 -29.69 -3.39 8.27
CA PHE A 11 -28.29 -3.03 8.04
C PHE A 11 -27.41 -4.27 7.91
N ASP A 12 -26.49 -4.23 6.98
CA ASP A 12 -25.39 -5.17 6.83
C ASP A 12 -24.04 -4.42 6.80
N LEU A 13 -23.06 -5.00 7.44
CA LEU A 13 -21.69 -4.49 7.51
C LEU A 13 -20.72 -5.63 7.21
N THR A 14 -19.82 -5.38 6.28
CA THR A 14 -18.66 -6.25 6.03
C THR A 14 -17.39 -5.42 6.16
N PHE A 15 -16.37 -5.95 6.83
CA PHE A 15 -15.07 -5.34 6.81
C PHE A 15 -13.97 -6.39 6.81
N ASP A 16 -12.92 -6.12 6.02
CA ASP A 16 -11.76 -6.97 5.84
C ASP A 16 -10.52 -6.24 6.31
N VAL A 17 -9.79 -6.89 7.19
CA VAL A 17 -8.49 -6.40 7.67
C VAL A 17 -7.43 -7.43 7.31
N GLN A 18 -6.41 -6.99 6.60
CA GLN A 18 -5.23 -7.76 6.30
C GLN A 18 -4.11 -7.33 7.24
N TYR A 19 -3.33 -8.29 7.71
CA TYR A 19 -2.06 -8.02 8.38
C TYR A 19 -0.97 -8.93 7.83
N SER A 20 0.25 -8.42 7.79
CA SER A 20 1.48 -9.15 7.55
C SER A 20 2.50 -8.72 8.59
N TRP A 21 3.25 -9.66 9.14
CA TRP A 21 4.22 -9.38 10.17
C TRP A 21 5.52 -10.13 9.93
N GLY A 22 6.66 -9.43 10.08
CA GLY A 22 7.98 -10.03 9.97
C GLY A 22 8.39 -10.32 8.52
N ASN A 23 7.79 -9.63 7.55
CA ASN A 23 8.24 -9.68 6.16
C ASN A 23 9.11 -8.46 5.85
N ASP A 24 10.20 -8.72 5.15
CA ASP A 24 11.12 -7.69 4.66
C ASP A 24 10.96 -7.52 3.16
N ILE A 25 11.23 -6.31 2.68
CA ILE A 25 11.32 -5.99 1.26
C ILE A 25 12.65 -5.33 0.92
N LEU A 26 13.16 -5.65 -0.26
CA LEU A 26 14.28 -4.94 -0.86
C LEU A 26 13.75 -3.75 -1.65
N ASN A 27 13.97 -2.53 -1.15
CA ASN A 27 13.45 -1.31 -1.76
C ASN A 27 14.44 -0.72 -2.78
N LEU A 28 14.35 -1.15 -4.03
CA LEU A 28 15.18 -0.64 -5.12
C LEU A 28 14.81 0.80 -5.54
N ASN A 29 13.62 1.30 -5.18
CA ASN A 29 13.29 2.71 -5.39
C ASN A 29 14.13 3.61 -4.46
N LEU A 30 14.30 3.17 -3.21
CA LEU A 30 15.15 3.86 -2.24
C LEU A 30 16.61 3.85 -2.73
N HIS A 31 17.13 2.67 -3.10
CA HIS A 31 18.46 2.52 -3.70
C HIS A 31 18.65 3.49 -4.87
N SER A 32 17.77 3.47 -5.88
CA SER A 32 17.91 4.30 -7.06
C SER A 32 17.79 5.80 -6.79
N SER A 33 17.11 6.20 -5.72
CA SER A 33 16.88 7.61 -5.38
C SER A 33 17.89 8.19 -4.40
N GLU A 34 18.60 7.36 -3.64
CA GLU A 34 19.70 7.77 -2.76
C GLU A 34 21.06 7.68 -3.45
N ASP A 35 21.27 6.65 -4.28
CA ASP A 35 22.52 6.49 -5.05
C ASP A 35 22.49 7.22 -6.40
N ARG A 36 21.89 8.40 -6.45
CA ARG A 36 21.81 9.17 -7.68
C ARG A 36 23.10 9.93 -7.98
N GLN A 37 23.44 9.95 -9.26
CA GLN A 37 24.69 10.49 -9.76
C GLN A 37 24.50 11.48 -10.93
N ASP A 38 23.27 11.66 -11.38
CA ASP A 38 22.92 12.54 -12.49
C ASP A 38 21.93 13.63 -12.02
N LEU A 39 21.35 14.37 -12.94
CA LEU A 39 20.42 15.48 -12.68
C LEU A 39 19.01 15.03 -12.27
N ALA A 40 18.82 13.77 -11.92
CA ALA A 40 17.51 13.30 -11.49
C ALA A 40 17.23 13.60 -10.02
N ASN A 41 15.95 13.65 -9.66
CA ASN A 41 15.53 13.93 -8.28
C ASN A 41 15.93 12.81 -7.33
N SER A 42 16.30 13.17 -6.12
CA SER A 42 16.58 12.28 -4.99
C SER A 42 15.53 12.44 -3.90
N TYR A 43 15.45 11.48 -2.99
CA TYR A 43 14.70 11.68 -1.74
C TYR A 43 15.39 12.71 -0.84
N THR A 44 14.61 13.32 0.05
CA THR A 44 15.13 14.30 1.02
C THR A 44 16.10 13.67 2.03
N THR A 45 16.10 12.35 2.18
CA THR A 45 17.09 11.60 2.97
C THR A 45 18.53 11.92 2.57
N VAL A 46 18.77 12.21 1.29
CA VAL A 46 20.10 12.57 0.75
C VAL A 46 20.65 13.88 1.38
N LEU A 47 19.80 14.73 1.93
CA LEU A 47 20.26 15.92 2.69
C LEU A 47 21.03 15.54 3.95
N ASN A 48 20.86 14.34 4.46
CA ASN A 48 21.61 13.77 5.58
C ASN A 48 22.78 12.88 5.12
N ALA A 49 23.23 13.01 3.87
CA ALA A 49 24.36 12.23 3.36
C ALA A 49 25.65 12.48 4.16
N TRP A 50 26.53 11.50 4.16
CA TRP A 50 27.83 11.59 4.83
C TRP A 50 28.66 12.75 4.27
N THR A 51 29.18 13.55 5.19
CA THR A 51 30.18 14.60 4.93
C THR A 51 31.22 14.56 6.06
N PRO A 52 32.39 15.24 5.93
CA PRO A 52 33.35 15.36 7.02
C PRO A 52 32.74 15.93 8.32
N ASP A 53 31.69 16.76 8.19
CA ASP A 53 30.98 17.40 9.32
C ASP A 53 29.74 16.63 9.77
N ASN A 54 29.29 15.63 8.98
CA ASN A 54 28.16 14.76 9.28
C ASN A 54 28.55 13.29 9.05
N GLN A 55 29.18 12.69 10.04
CA GLN A 55 29.73 11.33 9.95
C GLN A 55 28.79 10.28 10.55
N ASP A 56 27.79 10.69 11.32
CA ASP A 56 26.80 9.80 11.95
C ASP A 56 25.56 9.68 11.06
N THR A 57 25.70 8.98 9.94
CA THR A 57 24.63 8.74 8.97
C THR A 57 24.83 7.41 8.22
N MET A 58 23.70 6.80 7.82
CA MET A 58 23.70 5.61 6.97
C MET A 58 23.65 5.96 5.46
N ILE A 59 23.51 7.24 5.12
CA ILE A 59 23.42 7.69 3.73
C ILE A 59 24.83 7.95 3.19
N ALA A 60 25.17 7.29 2.10
CA ALA A 60 26.48 7.44 1.47
C ALA A 60 26.74 8.87 0.98
N GLN A 61 28.00 9.24 0.92
CA GLN A 61 28.42 10.54 0.38
C GLN A 61 27.91 10.74 -1.05
N VAL A 62 27.29 11.88 -1.33
CA VAL A 62 26.90 12.27 -2.69
C VAL A 62 28.14 12.47 -3.55
N ARG A 63 28.16 11.82 -4.72
CA ARG A 63 29.30 11.83 -5.65
C ARG A 63 28.81 12.02 -7.08
N ASN A 64 29.63 12.60 -7.91
CA ASN A 64 29.36 12.78 -9.34
C ASN A 64 29.82 11.60 -10.20
N THR A 65 30.46 10.59 -9.60
CA THR A 65 30.94 9.39 -10.29
C THR A 65 30.54 8.15 -9.50
N ARG A 66 30.19 7.07 -10.20
CA ARG A 66 29.88 5.78 -9.56
C ARG A 66 31.10 5.20 -8.87
N ALA A 67 31.01 5.06 -7.56
CA ALA A 67 31.91 4.21 -6.81
C ALA A 67 31.31 2.79 -6.77
N GLY A 68 32.08 1.78 -7.13
CA GLY A 68 31.56 0.41 -7.29
C GLY A 68 30.86 -0.18 -6.05
N TYR A 69 31.18 0.28 -4.85
CA TYR A 69 30.54 -0.16 -3.61
C TYR A 69 29.14 0.45 -3.38
N VAL A 70 28.85 1.62 -3.97
CA VAL A 70 27.56 2.29 -3.83
C VAL A 70 26.50 1.72 -4.77
N THR A 71 26.95 1.08 -5.85
CA THR A 71 26.04 0.46 -6.84
C THR A 71 25.57 -0.94 -6.43
N ASN A 72 26.19 -1.53 -5.41
CA ASN A 72 25.81 -2.84 -4.92
C ASN A 72 24.62 -2.74 -3.98
N VAL A 73 23.70 -3.65 -4.15
CA VAL A 73 22.56 -3.81 -3.23
C VAL A 73 23.08 -4.44 -1.94
N ASP A 74 22.74 -3.82 -0.80
CA ASP A 74 23.09 -4.28 0.53
C ASP A 74 21.89 -4.20 1.50
N THR A 75 22.12 -4.46 2.77
CA THR A 75 21.07 -4.48 3.80
C THR A 75 20.49 -3.11 4.12
N HIS A 76 21.13 -2.00 3.74
CA HIS A 76 20.59 -0.65 3.89
C HIS A 76 19.26 -0.47 3.14
N TRP A 77 19.12 -1.18 2.02
CA TRP A 77 17.91 -1.12 1.17
C TRP A 77 16.80 -2.09 1.58
N VAL A 78 17.07 -2.94 2.60
CA VAL A 78 16.08 -3.86 3.15
C VAL A 78 15.28 -3.16 4.23
N GLN A 79 13.96 -3.12 4.06
CA GLN A 79 13.03 -2.47 4.98
C GLN A 79 12.00 -3.48 5.51
N ASP A 80 11.66 -3.36 6.80
CA ASP A 80 10.55 -4.12 7.37
C ASP A 80 9.23 -3.66 6.74
N ALA A 81 8.56 -4.57 6.07
CA ALA A 81 7.29 -4.35 5.39
C ALA A 81 6.09 -4.90 6.17
N SER A 82 6.20 -5.02 7.48
CA SER A 82 5.08 -5.36 8.36
C SER A 82 3.99 -4.30 8.26
N PHE A 83 2.73 -4.72 8.13
CA PHE A 83 1.63 -3.79 7.97
C PHE A 83 0.29 -4.33 8.47
N ILE A 84 -0.64 -3.39 8.68
CA ILE A 84 -2.07 -3.64 8.86
C ILE A 84 -2.81 -2.75 7.85
N ARG A 85 -3.67 -3.38 7.04
CA ARG A 85 -4.46 -2.69 6.00
C ARG A 85 -5.95 -2.97 6.16
N GLY A 86 -6.76 -1.93 6.16
CA GLY A 86 -8.20 -2.06 5.94
C GLY A 86 -8.48 -2.22 4.46
N GLN A 87 -8.67 -3.47 4.00
CA GLN A 87 -8.81 -3.79 2.58
C GLN A 87 -10.17 -3.39 2.03
N ASN A 88 -11.23 -3.72 2.78
CA ASN A 88 -12.58 -3.50 2.30
C ASN A 88 -13.50 -3.19 3.49
N PHE A 89 -14.36 -2.22 3.30
CA PHE A 89 -15.42 -1.84 4.22
C PHE A 89 -16.68 -1.62 3.41
N VAL A 90 -17.77 -2.30 3.74
CA VAL A 90 -19.06 -2.15 3.08
C VAL A 90 -20.13 -2.02 4.14
N ILE A 91 -20.93 -0.97 4.06
CA ILE A 91 -22.15 -0.81 4.85
C ILE A 91 -23.33 -0.72 3.91
N GLY A 92 -24.36 -1.53 4.15
CA GLY A 92 -25.56 -1.59 3.34
C GLY A 92 -26.82 -1.41 4.18
N TYR A 93 -27.87 -0.90 3.54
CA TYR A 93 -29.22 -0.83 4.09
C TYR A 93 -30.20 -1.40 3.06
N THR A 94 -30.92 -2.44 3.45
CA THR A 94 -32.00 -3.05 2.63
C THR A 94 -33.35 -2.51 3.09
N PHE A 95 -34.13 -1.97 2.17
CA PHE A 95 -35.43 -1.37 2.49
C PHE A 95 -36.45 -2.46 2.85
N GLY A 96 -37.33 -2.11 3.80
CA GLY A 96 -38.38 -3.02 4.27
C GLY A 96 -39.53 -3.19 3.27
N PRO A 97 -40.34 -4.26 3.42
CA PRO A 97 -41.42 -4.61 2.48
C PRO A 97 -42.45 -3.50 2.30
N GLU A 98 -42.83 -2.79 3.35
CA GLU A 98 -43.82 -1.69 3.25
C GLU A 98 -43.38 -0.56 2.30
N PHE A 99 -42.07 -0.28 2.24
CA PHE A 99 -41.51 0.71 1.33
C PHE A 99 -41.43 0.16 -0.10
N LEU A 100 -41.03 -1.10 -0.24
CA LEU A 100 -40.88 -1.79 -1.53
C LEU A 100 -42.22 -1.96 -2.25
N GLU A 101 -43.28 -2.32 -1.55
CA GLU A 101 -44.64 -2.45 -2.09
C GLU A 101 -45.15 -1.14 -2.71
N ARG A 102 -44.89 -0.01 -2.08
CA ARG A 102 -45.25 1.30 -2.62
C ARG A 102 -44.58 1.61 -3.95
N LEU A 103 -43.37 1.10 -4.14
CA LEU A 103 -42.57 1.30 -5.36
C LEU A 103 -42.74 0.16 -6.37
N LYS A 104 -43.49 -0.90 -6.03
CA LYS A 104 -43.65 -2.14 -6.82
C LYS A 104 -42.28 -2.80 -7.10
N LEU A 105 -41.42 -2.82 -6.10
CA LEU A 105 -40.09 -3.43 -6.17
C LEU A 105 -40.07 -4.71 -5.33
N SER A 106 -39.30 -5.71 -5.77
CA SER A 106 -39.05 -6.93 -4.99
C SER A 106 -37.91 -6.76 -4.00
N ASN A 107 -36.90 -5.95 -4.35
CA ASN A 107 -35.78 -5.63 -3.46
C ASN A 107 -35.17 -4.26 -3.79
N MET A 108 -34.70 -3.58 -2.77
CA MET A 108 -33.91 -2.34 -2.90
C MET A 108 -32.88 -2.25 -1.77
N ARG A 109 -31.62 -2.07 -2.13
CA ARG A 109 -30.50 -1.91 -1.19
C ARG A 109 -29.63 -0.75 -1.63
N ILE A 110 -29.34 0.17 -0.71
CA ILE A 110 -28.31 1.19 -0.86
C ILE A 110 -27.07 0.76 -0.08
N TYR A 111 -25.89 1.00 -0.63
CA TYR A 111 -24.66 0.68 0.07
C TYR A 111 -23.57 1.71 -0.19
N GLY A 112 -22.66 1.83 0.78
CA GLY A 112 -21.40 2.53 0.64
C GLY A 112 -20.26 1.57 0.86
N SER A 113 -19.17 1.70 0.09
CA SER A 113 -17.96 0.93 0.31
C SER A 113 -16.72 1.79 0.26
N ALA A 114 -15.70 1.36 0.99
CA ALA A 114 -14.36 1.93 0.97
C ALA A 114 -13.34 0.80 0.80
N GLN A 115 -12.42 0.94 -0.15
CA GLN A 115 -11.31 0.01 -0.37
C GLN A 115 -9.99 0.67 -0.02
N ASN A 116 -9.06 -0.09 0.57
CA ASN A 116 -7.76 0.38 1.03
C ASN A 116 -7.87 1.64 1.91
N PHE A 117 -8.86 1.65 2.83
CA PHE A 117 -9.28 2.85 3.54
C PHE A 117 -8.34 3.26 4.68
N PHE A 118 -7.45 2.37 5.13
CA PHE A 118 -6.29 2.72 5.95
C PHE A 118 -5.12 1.76 5.71
N LEU A 119 -3.92 2.25 5.98
CA LEU A 119 -2.69 1.50 5.99
C LEU A 119 -1.84 1.96 7.17
N ILE A 120 -1.39 1.02 7.98
CA ILE A 120 -0.46 1.23 9.09
C ILE A 120 0.79 0.42 8.80
N THR A 121 1.93 1.08 8.69
CA THR A 121 3.25 0.50 8.50
C THR A 121 4.21 0.99 9.56
N LYS A 122 5.41 0.48 9.60
CA LYS A 122 6.50 1.11 10.35
C LYS A 122 6.92 2.43 9.68
N ASP A 123 7.36 3.40 10.49
CA ASP A 123 7.67 4.78 10.07
C ASP A 123 8.76 4.87 9.00
N GLU A 124 9.65 3.88 8.93
CA GLU A 124 10.78 3.87 8.00
C GLU A 124 10.43 3.35 6.60
N LEU A 125 9.25 2.78 6.41
CA LEU A 125 8.85 2.20 5.13
C LEU A 125 8.42 3.29 4.13
N LEU A 126 9.16 3.42 3.05
CA LEU A 126 8.82 4.32 1.95
C LEU A 126 7.91 3.61 0.93
N GLY A 127 6.63 3.99 0.91
CA GLY A 127 5.62 3.53 -0.05
C GLY A 127 4.83 2.31 0.42
N ASP A 128 4.18 1.58 -0.51
CA ASP A 128 3.30 0.47 -0.18
C ASP A 128 4.10 -0.78 0.27
N PRO A 129 3.73 -1.46 1.37
CA PRO A 129 4.40 -2.67 1.85
C PRO A 129 4.11 -3.92 1.02
N GLU A 130 3.01 -3.94 0.29
CA GLU A 130 2.66 -5.06 -0.58
C GLU A 130 3.33 -4.90 -1.93
N VAL A 131 4.29 -5.77 -2.19
CA VAL A 131 5.06 -5.81 -3.43
C VAL A 131 4.45 -6.86 -4.34
N GLU A 132 4.01 -6.45 -5.53
CA GLU A 132 3.62 -7.41 -6.57
C GLU A 132 4.87 -8.02 -7.21
N PRO A 133 4.84 -9.34 -7.53
CA PRO A 133 5.94 -9.94 -8.25
C PRO A 133 6.19 -9.20 -9.56
N LEU A 134 7.44 -8.80 -9.81
CA LEU A 134 7.83 -8.21 -11.10
C LEU A 134 7.47 -9.17 -12.23
N LEU A 135 6.41 -8.88 -12.97
CA LEU A 135 5.98 -9.66 -14.12
C LEU A 135 6.86 -9.28 -15.32
N GLY A 136 7.83 -10.12 -15.63
CA GLY A 136 8.63 -10.00 -16.84
C GLY A 136 10.15 -10.10 -16.62
N GLY A 137 10.85 -10.75 -17.54
CA GLY A 137 12.30 -10.90 -17.54
C GLY A 137 12.83 -11.95 -16.56
N PRO A 138 14.14 -11.99 -16.31
CA PRO A 138 14.79 -13.00 -15.46
C PRO A 138 14.40 -12.92 -13.97
N TYR A 139 13.65 -11.90 -13.56
CA TYR A 139 13.25 -11.65 -12.17
C TYR A 139 11.80 -12.07 -11.85
N VAL A 140 11.14 -12.83 -12.73
CA VAL A 140 9.73 -13.28 -12.60
C VAL A 140 9.42 -14.02 -11.28
N ALA A 141 10.42 -14.53 -10.60
CA ALA A 141 10.28 -15.25 -9.33
C ALA A 141 10.74 -14.43 -8.10
N ALA A 142 11.14 -13.18 -8.27
CA ALA A 142 11.66 -12.36 -7.17
C ALA A 142 10.50 -11.72 -6.39
N GLN A 143 10.03 -12.42 -5.38
CA GLN A 143 9.14 -11.85 -4.37
C GLN A 143 9.93 -10.96 -3.41
N GLY A 144 9.29 -9.88 -2.91
CA GLY A 144 9.90 -9.00 -1.92
C GLY A 144 10.84 -7.95 -2.50
N ILE A 145 10.86 -7.73 -3.83
CA ILE A 145 11.62 -6.65 -4.46
C ILE A 145 10.66 -5.55 -4.91
N LYS A 146 10.82 -4.34 -4.36
CA LYS A 146 10.05 -3.16 -4.71
C LYS A 146 10.75 -2.35 -5.79
N TRP A 147 10.10 -2.21 -6.95
CA TRP A 147 10.62 -1.47 -8.09
C TRP A 147 9.51 -0.76 -8.86
N HIS A 148 9.48 0.58 -8.78
CA HIS A 148 8.54 1.43 -9.53
C HIS A 148 7.04 1.12 -9.35
N GLU A 149 6.64 0.63 -8.18
CA GLU A 149 5.25 0.34 -7.89
C GLU A 149 4.52 1.60 -7.39
N PHE A 150 3.27 1.74 -7.83
CA PHE A 150 2.37 2.74 -7.29
C PHE A 150 1.64 2.20 -6.05
N PRO A 151 1.43 3.05 -5.01
CA PRO A 151 0.63 2.65 -3.87
C PRO A 151 -0.82 2.35 -4.29
N LYS A 152 -1.44 1.39 -3.63
CA LYS A 152 -2.85 1.05 -3.88
C LYS A 152 -3.75 2.25 -3.54
N PRO A 153 -4.63 2.67 -4.46
CA PRO A 153 -5.50 3.82 -4.22
C PRO A 153 -6.58 3.50 -3.18
N THR A 154 -6.96 4.49 -2.38
CA THR A 154 -8.19 4.44 -1.60
C THR A 154 -9.37 4.76 -2.50
N THR A 155 -10.37 3.86 -2.55
CA THR A 155 -11.55 4.02 -3.41
C THR A 155 -12.82 4.04 -2.57
N PHE A 156 -13.68 5.03 -2.78
CA PHE A 156 -15.00 5.11 -2.18
C PHE A 156 -16.07 4.90 -3.25
N THR A 157 -17.07 4.08 -2.95
CA THR A 157 -18.17 3.80 -3.87
C THR A 157 -19.50 3.92 -3.13
N ILE A 158 -20.48 4.53 -3.77
CA ILE A 158 -21.88 4.48 -3.35
C ILE A 158 -22.66 3.75 -4.44
N GLY A 159 -23.47 2.77 -4.05
CA GLY A 159 -24.24 1.96 -4.99
C GLY A 159 -25.68 1.79 -4.55
N LEU A 160 -26.54 1.57 -5.55
CA LEU A 160 -27.95 1.26 -5.40
C LEU A 160 -28.25 -0.02 -6.18
N GLN A 161 -28.79 -1.02 -5.50
CA GLN A 161 -29.22 -2.28 -6.09
C GLN A 161 -30.75 -2.33 -6.03
N ILE A 162 -31.37 -2.56 -7.18
CA ILE A 162 -32.84 -2.64 -7.34
C ILE A 162 -33.19 -3.92 -8.07
N SER A 163 -34.24 -4.59 -7.60
CA SER A 163 -34.88 -5.74 -8.29
C SER A 163 -36.38 -5.45 -8.42
N LEU A 164 -36.91 -5.73 -9.60
CA LEU A 164 -38.34 -5.61 -9.96
C LEU A 164 -39.12 -6.89 -9.60
#